data_bff8d0ef51e3db25e1d2d173e156434a
#
_entry.id   bff8d0ef51e3db25e1d2d173e156434a
#
_cell.length_a   1.000
_cell.length_b   1.000
_cell.length_c   1.000
_cell.angle_alpha   90.00
_cell.angle_beta   90.00
_cell.angle_gamma   90.00
#
_symmetry.space_group_name_H-M   'P 1'
#
loop_
_entity.id
_entity.type
_entity.pdbx_description
1 polymer ?
#
loop_
_entity_poly.entity_id
_entity_poly.type
_entity_poly.pdbx_seq_one_letter_code
_entity_poly.pdbx_strand_id
1 'polypeptide(L)'
;MKKFLKLFVVVMLSCTTLVFTLGIFTSPLSLSAMELPAINYQAHVEDKGWLDTVHDNEIAGTVNQSKRLEALILNLKENDKSMVRYRAHIADVGWQAWVTSGAQAGTTDKAIAIQAFQAELTNEYKDMYDIYYRVHVPYRGWLGWAKNGEIAGSIGLALRTEAIQIKLVIKGSQISTEGLPSLTKPTLTYSSHVQDMGWMSYADEGKMAGTTNQKKRMEAVKIKLSDFDGNSGLTYRTHVSDVGWQNWVSSNERAGTEGQNKPIEAIEISLSRTMSDFFDIYYRMHVSNMGWLGWAKNGETAGTIGGRIQSEAIEIKLVPRNSTFDRGGVAFVDATITIRDRIVDAAHSRLGCPYVWGGNGPNTFDCSGLVKWCYAQVGISIPRTTGELKSYGTQISVSQALPGDILWKSGHVGIYIGNGQYIHAPQTGDVVKISSVSSGNFTFARRSNEL
;
A
#
# COMPACT_ATOMS: atom_id res chain seq x y z
N MET A 1 58.37 0.95 1.63
CA MET A 1 59.40 1.91 2.03
C MET A 1 58.79 2.97 2.96
N LYS A 2 59.47 3.15 4.08
CA LYS A 2 59.37 4.22 5.10
C LYS A 2 58.16 4.24 6.06
N LYS A 3 58.49 3.65 7.22
CA LYS A 3 57.92 3.82 8.55
C LYS A 3 57.99 5.30 8.99
N PHE A 4 56.97 5.80 9.70
CA PHE A 4 57.16 6.87 10.68
C PHE A 4 56.50 6.48 12.01
N LEU A 5 57.38 6.18 12.93
CA LEU A 5 57.17 5.97 14.36
C LEU A 5 57.11 7.35 15.02
N LYS A 6 56.07 7.71 15.78
CA LYS A 6 56.07 8.86 16.66
C LYS A 6 56.12 8.41 18.12
N LEU A 7 57.22 8.79 18.70
CA LEU A 7 57.73 8.63 20.06
C LEU A 7 56.91 9.53 21.03
N PHE A 8 56.30 8.93 22.08
CA PHE A 8 55.77 9.66 23.25
C PHE A 8 56.96 9.93 24.20
N VAL A 9 57.20 11.23 24.43
CA VAL A 9 58.15 11.68 25.48
C VAL A 9 57.35 12.03 26.72
N VAL A 10 57.56 11.24 27.78
CA VAL A 10 57.07 11.52 29.13
C VAL A 10 58.09 12.45 29.79
N VAL A 11 57.71 13.68 30.13
CA VAL A 11 58.50 14.58 30.94
C VAL A 11 58.05 14.48 32.37
N MET A 12 58.85 13.81 33.21
CA MET A 12 58.75 13.90 34.66
C MET A 12 59.43 15.19 35.10
N LEU A 13 58.70 16.14 35.69
CA LEU A 13 59.31 17.26 36.41
C LEU A 13 59.09 17.04 37.90
N SER A 14 60.18 16.72 38.58
CA SER A 14 60.28 16.74 40.05
C SER A 14 60.42 18.22 40.47
N CYS A 15 59.54 18.66 41.33
CA CYS A 15 59.74 19.93 42.04
C CYS A 15 59.60 19.73 43.56
N THR A 16 60.70 19.96 44.20
CA THR A 16 60.90 19.93 45.62
C THR A 16 60.19 21.09 46.32
N THR A 17 59.51 20.73 47.38
CA THR A 17 58.97 21.42 48.55
C THR A 17 59.38 22.89 48.76
N LEU A 18 58.36 23.73 48.91
CA LEU A 18 58.38 24.90 49.84
C LEU A 18 57.04 24.95 50.57
N VAL A 19 57.08 24.70 51.88
CA VAL A 19 55.93 24.74 52.76
C VAL A 19 55.67 26.19 53.16
N PHE A 20 54.56 26.76 52.68
CA PHE A 20 53.92 27.95 53.28
C PHE A 20 52.56 27.52 53.83
N THR A 21 52.46 27.45 55.15
CA THR A 21 51.21 27.30 55.88
C THR A 21 50.45 28.58 55.86
N LEU A 22 49.53 28.74 54.92
CA LEU A 22 48.44 29.69 55.03
C LEU A 22 47.16 28.84 55.27
N GLY A 23 46.66 28.90 56.47
CA GLY A 23 45.40 28.25 56.85
C GLY A 23 44.25 28.94 56.11
N ILE A 24 43.84 28.35 54.97
CA ILE A 24 42.56 28.64 54.36
C ILE A 24 41.66 27.46 54.75
N PHE A 25 40.75 27.70 55.68
CA PHE A 25 39.59 26.86 55.88
C PHE A 25 38.76 26.85 54.62
N THR A 26 39.05 26.00 53.67
CA THR A 26 38.09 25.64 52.62
C THR A 26 37.15 24.62 53.21
N SER A 27 36.02 25.04 53.73
CA SER A 27 34.88 24.15 53.87
C SER A 27 34.70 23.44 52.51
N PRO A 28 34.60 22.08 52.50
CA PRO A 28 34.19 21.44 51.27
C PRO A 28 32.81 22.04 50.91
N LEU A 29 32.72 22.79 49.83
CA LEU A 29 31.43 23.03 49.18
C LEU A 29 30.89 21.62 48.90
N SER A 30 29.97 21.16 49.76
CA SER A 30 29.16 20.01 49.45
C SER A 30 28.39 20.39 48.18
N LEU A 31 28.83 19.86 47.06
CA LEU A 31 28.02 19.85 45.86
C LEU A 31 26.82 18.98 46.25
N SER A 32 25.76 19.62 46.79
CA SER A 32 24.51 18.91 47.00
C SER A 32 24.15 18.33 45.64
N ALA A 33 24.08 17.01 45.56
CA ALA A 33 23.60 16.37 44.34
C ALA A 33 22.27 17.03 44.00
N MET A 34 22.20 17.60 42.74
CA MET A 34 21.01 18.29 42.27
C MET A 34 19.90 17.22 42.24
N GLU A 35 19.01 17.27 43.23
CA GLU A 35 17.94 16.28 43.38
C GLU A 35 16.90 16.55 42.29
N LEU A 36 16.56 15.53 41.51
CA LEU A 36 15.52 15.63 40.49
C LEU A 36 14.17 15.95 41.13
N PRO A 37 13.40 16.92 40.64
CA PRO A 37 12.04 17.15 41.10
C PRO A 37 11.19 15.89 40.92
N ALA A 38 10.35 15.56 41.89
CA ALA A 38 9.41 14.45 41.76
C ALA A 38 8.42 14.70 40.65
N ILE A 39 8.30 13.73 39.76
CA ILE A 39 7.28 13.73 38.69
C ILE A 39 6.26 12.65 38.98
N ASN A 40 5.00 13.03 38.99
CA ASN A 40 3.87 12.14 39.27
C ASN A 40 2.82 12.31 38.18
N TYR A 41 2.23 11.20 37.71
CA TYR A 41 1.21 11.29 36.67
C TYR A 41 0.19 10.17 36.83
N GLN A 42 -1.02 10.45 36.31
CA GLN A 42 -2.17 9.58 36.43
C GLN A 42 -2.92 9.52 35.11
N ALA A 43 -3.29 8.31 34.69
CA ALA A 43 -4.01 8.07 33.45
C ALA A 43 -5.47 7.70 33.70
N HIS A 44 -6.38 8.26 32.89
CA HIS A 44 -7.76 7.80 32.76
C HIS A 44 -7.84 6.82 31.60
N VAL A 45 -8.34 5.63 31.84
CA VAL A 45 -8.40 4.52 30.88
C VAL A 45 -9.83 4.06 30.67
N GLU A 46 -10.15 3.71 29.44
CA GLU A 46 -11.43 3.10 29.05
C GLU A 46 -11.86 1.99 29.98
N ASP A 47 -13.12 2.05 30.45
CA ASP A 47 -13.77 1.09 31.37
C ASP A 47 -13.09 0.92 32.74
N LYS A 48 -12.05 1.69 33.05
CA LYS A 48 -11.32 1.64 34.33
C LYS A 48 -11.36 2.96 35.10
N GLY A 49 -11.58 4.07 34.39
CA GLY A 49 -11.51 5.41 34.99
C GLY A 49 -10.07 5.82 35.31
N TRP A 50 -9.90 6.68 36.32
CA TRP A 50 -8.58 7.10 36.79
C TRP A 50 -7.90 5.94 37.52
N LEU A 51 -6.69 5.57 37.04
CA LEU A 51 -5.83 4.61 37.69
C LEU A 51 -5.03 5.27 38.83
N ASP A 52 -4.29 4.48 39.59
CA ASP A 52 -3.41 5.00 40.62
C ASP A 52 -2.33 5.93 40.03
N THR A 53 -1.90 6.91 40.84
CA THR A 53 -0.80 7.79 40.49
C THR A 53 0.50 7.00 40.45
N VAL A 54 1.27 7.20 39.38
CA VAL A 54 2.60 6.60 39.20
C VAL A 54 3.66 7.68 39.22
N HIS A 55 4.92 7.23 39.42
CA HIS A 55 6.08 8.10 39.57
C HIS A 55 7.01 8.03 38.35
N ASP A 56 8.10 8.78 38.41
CA ASP A 56 9.12 8.90 37.38
C ASP A 56 9.42 7.56 36.67
N ASN A 57 9.27 7.53 35.35
CA ASN A 57 9.53 6.38 34.50
C ASN A 57 8.63 5.13 34.72
N GLU A 58 7.60 5.19 35.55
CA GLU A 58 6.59 4.13 35.70
C GLU A 58 5.54 4.19 34.60
N ILE A 59 4.77 3.12 34.41
CA ILE A 59 3.75 3.04 33.35
C ILE A 59 2.41 3.55 33.87
N ALA A 60 1.87 4.61 33.29
CA ALA A 60 0.49 5.02 33.44
C ALA A 60 -0.34 4.53 32.25
N GLY A 61 -1.42 3.80 32.52
CA GLY A 61 -2.28 3.20 31.49
C GLY A 61 -2.23 1.68 31.50
N THR A 62 -2.55 1.06 30.37
CA THR A 62 -2.59 -0.40 30.22
C THR A 62 -1.79 -0.85 29.00
N VAL A 63 -1.09 -1.97 29.12
CA VAL A 63 -0.32 -2.58 28.03
C VAL A 63 -0.96 -3.94 27.69
N ASN A 64 -1.13 -4.22 26.39
CA ASN A 64 -1.72 -5.46 25.86
C ASN A 64 -3.18 -5.75 26.30
N GLN A 65 -3.92 -4.75 26.74
CA GLN A 65 -5.33 -4.89 27.14
C GLN A 65 -6.31 -4.28 26.12
N SER A 66 -5.80 -3.70 25.05
CA SER A 66 -6.60 -3.03 24.00
C SER A 66 -7.50 -1.91 24.54
N LYS A 67 -7.12 -1.27 25.64
CA LYS A 67 -7.83 -0.16 26.27
C LYS A 67 -7.17 1.17 25.91
N ARG A 68 -7.98 2.16 25.50
CA ARG A 68 -7.48 3.50 25.17
C ARG A 68 -7.23 4.31 26.42
N LEU A 69 -6.20 5.13 26.36
CA LEU A 69 -5.95 6.23 27.29
C LEU A 69 -6.82 7.42 26.84
N GLU A 70 -7.62 7.97 27.74
CA GLU A 70 -8.60 9.03 27.44
C GLU A 70 -8.17 10.39 28.02
N ALA A 71 -7.54 10.39 29.20
CA ALA A 71 -7.01 11.60 29.82
C ALA A 71 -5.74 11.31 30.62
N LEU A 72 -4.98 12.37 30.87
CA LEU A 72 -3.75 12.37 31.67
C LEU A 72 -3.70 13.60 32.57
N ILE A 73 -3.25 13.43 33.81
CA ILE A 73 -2.82 14.49 34.71
C ILE A 73 -1.35 14.28 35.01
N LEU A 74 -0.56 15.33 34.84
CA LEU A 74 0.87 15.34 35.12
C LEU A 74 1.18 16.41 36.17
N ASN A 75 1.83 16.01 37.25
CA ASN A 75 2.29 16.88 38.33
C ASN A 75 3.82 16.84 38.40
N LEU A 76 4.41 18.00 38.44
CA LEU A 76 5.82 18.20 38.65
C LEU A 76 6.00 19.09 39.89
N LYS A 77 6.49 18.54 40.99
CA LYS A 77 6.64 19.18 42.30
C LYS A 77 5.33 19.78 42.86
N GLU A 78 4.97 19.42 44.05
CA GLU A 78 3.83 19.99 44.77
C GLU A 78 3.97 21.51 44.85
N ASN A 79 2.93 22.26 44.46
CA ASN A 79 2.79 23.72 44.57
C ASN A 79 3.42 24.61 43.49
N ASP A 80 4.14 24.12 42.49
CA ASP A 80 4.59 24.95 41.37
C ASP A 80 3.93 24.52 40.04
N LYS A 81 2.80 25.16 39.72
CA LYS A 81 2.05 24.91 38.50
C LYS A 81 2.74 25.40 37.21
N SER A 82 3.79 26.20 37.35
CA SER A 82 4.47 26.83 36.21
C SER A 82 5.64 26.03 35.65
N MET A 83 6.01 24.87 36.27
CA MET A 83 7.21 24.11 35.88
C MET A 83 7.09 23.34 34.58
N VAL A 84 5.88 22.87 34.24
CA VAL A 84 5.61 22.06 33.07
C VAL A 84 4.30 22.48 32.42
N ARG A 85 4.27 22.47 31.12
CA ARG A 85 3.03 22.49 30.34
C ARG A 85 2.95 21.28 29.42
N TYR A 86 1.75 20.81 29.17
CA TYR A 86 1.50 19.62 28.35
C TYR A 86 0.16 19.71 27.67
N ARG A 87 -0.02 18.89 26.63
CA ARG A 87 -1.28 18.76 25.90
C ARG A 87 -1.44 17.40 25.25
N ALA A 88 -2.68 17.04 24.95
CA ALA A 88 -3.03 15.85 24.23
C ALA A 88 -3.59 16.19 22.83
N HIS A 89 -3.27 15.34 21.86
CA HIS A 89 -3.99 15.24 20.60
C HIS A 89 -5.03 14.14 20.76
N ILE A 90 -6.31 14.50 20.61
CA ILE A 90 -7.42 13.56 20.79
C ILE A 90 -8.10 13.26 19.45
N ALA A 91 -8.61 12.04 19.32
CA ALA A 91 -9.27 11.59 18.10
C ALA A 91 -10.41 12.56 17.70
N ASP A 92 -10.54 12.81 16.40
CA ASP A 92 -11.58 13.65 15.77
C ASP A 92 -11.61 15.13 16.18
N VAL A 93 -10.76 15.54 17.13
CA VAL A 93 -10.68 16.95 17.62
C VAL A 93 -9.31 17.58 17.30
N GLY A 94 -8.23 16.81 17.41
CA GLY A 94 -6.88 17.31 17.22
C GLY A 94 -6.21 17.77 18.52
N TRP A 95 -5.23 18.69 18.42
CA TRP A 95 -4.50 19.21 19.56
C TRP A 95 -5.37 20.09 20.45
N GLN A 96 -5.39 19.76 21.73
CA GLN A 96 -5.98 20.63 22.77
C GLN A 96 -5.06 21.79 23.09
N ALA A 97 -5.60 22.79 23.81
CA ALA A 97 -4.79 23.84 24.39
C ALA A 97 -3.76 23.27 25.40
N TRP A 98 -2.64 23.95 25.57
CA TRP A 98 -1.68 23.63 26.61
C TRP A 98 -2.27 23.84 28.00
N VAL A 99 -2.04 22.87 28.86
CA VAL A 99 -2.41 22.91 30.29
C VAL A 99 -1.14 22.86 31.15
N THR A 100 -1.22 23.31 32.38
CA THR A 100 -0.11 23.31 33.34
C THR A 100 -0.21 22.17 34.34
N SER A 101 0.84 21.96 35.13
CA SER A 101 0.92 20.95 36.20
C SER A 101 -0.40 20.82 36.98
N GLY A 102 -0.88 19.59 37.10
CA GLY A 102 -2.12 19.24 37.81
C GLY A 102 -3.42 19.39 37.02
N ALA A 103 -3.39 19.99 35.84
CA ALA A 103 -4.59 20.12 35.01
C ALA A 103 -4.77 18.93 34.06
N GLN A 104 -5.98 18.57 33.73
CA GLN A 104 -6.29 17.44 32.83
C GLN A 104 -5.99 17.80 31.38
N ALA A 105 -5.24 16.94 30.66
CA ALA A 105 -5.17 16.86 29.20
C ALA A 105 -5.93 15.60 28.74
N GLY A 106 -6.67 15.72 27.64
CA GLY A 106 -7.59 14.64 27.18
C GLY A 106 -9.03 14.88 27.64
N THR A 107 -9.85 13.85 27.59
CA THR A 107 -11.27 13.91 27.96
C THR A 107 -11.67 12.71 28.80
N THR A 108 -12.61 12.91 29.72
CA THR A 108 -13.29 11.83 30.45
C THR A 108 -14.73 11.73 29.97
N ASP A 109 -15.33 10.54 30.09
CA ASP A 109 -16.74 10.26 29.79
C ASP A 109 -17.19 10.54 28.33
N LYS A 110 -16.24 10.68 27.39
CA LYS A 110 -16.53 10.93 25.96
C LYS A 110 -16.15 9.77 25.05
N ALA A 111 -15.55 8.73 25.59
CA ALA A 111 -15.06 7.57 24.83
C ALA A 111 -14.10 7.96 23.67
N ILE A 112 -13.29 9.02 23.85
CA ILE A 112 -12.36 9.54 22.85
C ILE A 112 -10.92 9.27 23.29
N ALA A 113 -10.13 8.68 22.38
CA ALA A 113 -8.73 8.32 22.68
C ALA A 113 -7.77 9.51 22.58
N ILE A 114 -6.77 9.54 23.46
CA ILE A 114 -5.53 10.27 23.19
C ILE A 114 -4.78 9.51 22.08
N GLN A 115 -4.32 10.23 21.08
CA GLN A 115 -3.52 9.71 19.97
C GLN A 115 -2.05 10.13 20.06
N ALA A 116 -1.80 11.35 20.56
CA ALA A 116 -0.46 11.84 20.78
C ALA A 116 -0.40 12.78 22.00
N PHE A 117 0.81 12.98 22.50
CA PHE A 117 1.10 13.77 23.68
C PHE A 117 2.32 14.65 23.45
N GLN A 118 2.32 15.83 24.06
CA GLN A 118 3.45 16.74 24.14
C GLN A 118 3.59 17.28 25.57
N ALA A 119 4.82 17.40 26.05
CA ALA A 119 5.15 18.05 27.32
C ALA A 119 6.45 18.82 27.18
N GLU A 120 6.53 19.97 27.80
CA GLU A 120 7.77 20.76 27.88
C GLU A 120 7.90 21.44 29.24
N LEU A 121 9.13 21.58 29.67
CA LEU A 121 9.46 22.33 30.87
C LEU A 121 9.44 23.85 30.57
N THR A 122 9.09 24.61 31.56
CA THR A 122 8.99 26.07 31.48
C THR A 122 9.94 26.76 32.48
N ASN A 123 10.06 28.07 32.40
CA ASN A 123 10.90 28.87 33.27
C ASN A 123 12.35 28.34 33.37
N GLU A 124 12.97 28.44 34.54
CA GLU A 124 14.34 27.95 34.83
C GLU A 124 14.49 26.42 34.72
N TYR A 125 13.38 25.66 34.83
CA TYR A 125 13.43 24.19 34.80
C TYR A 125 13.88 23.65 33.43
N LYS A 126 13.54 24.32 32.34
CA LYS A 126 14.01 23.98 30.98
C LYS A 126 15.53 24.08 30.81
N ASP A 127 16.17 24.92 31.66
CA ASP A 127 17.61 25.14 31.62
C ASP A 127 18.37 24.12 32.50
N MET A 128 17.69 23.51 33.49
CA MET A 128 18.26 22.54 34.41
C MET A 128 17.97 21.10 34.06
N TYR A 129 16.82 20.81 33.44
CA TYR A 129 16.33 19.46 33.18
C TYR A 129 15.84 19.28 31.76
N ASP A 130 15.79 18.03 31.31
CA ASP A 130 15.09 17.57 30.11
C ASP A 130 13.94 16.65 30.53
N ILE A 131 12.75 16.84 29.95
CA ILE A 131 11.60 15.95 30.12
C ILE A 131 11.52 15.01 28.92
N TYR A 132 11.49 13.69 29.19
CA TYR A 132 11.31 12.66 28.20
C TYR A 132 10.00 11.92 28.42
N TYR A 133 9.33 11.57 27.35
CA TYR A 133 8.09 10.81 27.40
C TYR A 133 7.94 9.91 26.17
N ARG A 134 7.28 8.79 26.36
CA ARG A 134 6.93 7.87 25.25
C ARG A 134 5.57 7.26 25.48
N VAL A 135 4.94 6.78 24.43
CA VAL A 135 3.61 6.16 24.48
C VAL A 135 3.64 4.74 23.92
N HIS A 136 2.76 3.90 24.46
CA HIS A 136 2.45 2.59 23.92
C HIS A 136 1.25 2.71 22.98
N VAL A 137 1.38 2.17 21.76
CA VAL A 137 0.31 2.17 20.76
C VAL A 137 0.03 0.74 20.29
N PRO A 138 -1.22 0.42 19.87
CA PRO A 138 -1.55 -0.90 19.36
C PRO A 138 -0.66 -1.28 18.18
N TYR A 139 -0.38 -2.57 18.03
CA TYR A 139 0.40 -3.20 16.94
C TYR A 139 1.90 -2.88 16.91
N ARG A 140 2.35 -1.84 17.65
CA ARG A 140 3.77 -1.42 17.69
C ARG A 140 4.40 -1.53 19.07
N GLY A 141 3.60 -1.47 20.12
CA GLY A 141 4.12 -1.40 21.47
C GLY A 141 4.65 0.00 21.81
N TRP A 142 5.73 0.09 22.54
CA TRP A 142 6.35 1.35 22.92
C TRP A 142 7.02 2.03 21.72
N LEU A 143 6.68 3.29 21.48
CA LEU A 143 7.41 4.15 20.56
C LEU A 143 8.71 4.66 21.22
N GLY A 144 9.57 5.32 20.42
CA GLY A 144 10.77 5.97 20.91
C GLY A 144 10.45 7.11 21.90
N TRP A 145 11.47 7.59 22.60
CA TRP A 145 11.35 8.70 23.54
C TRP A 145 11.30 10.03 22.80
N ALA A 146 10.23 10.80 23.01
CA ALA A 146 10.13 12.21 22.67
C ALA A 146 10.75 13.05 23.79
N LYS A 147 11.21 14.26 23.46
CA LYS A 147 11.92 15.18 24.35
C LYS A 147 11.38 16.60 24.22
N ASN A 148 11.15 17.29 25.34
CA ASN A 148 11.00 18.75 25.40
C ASN A 148 10.08 19.36 24.31
N GLY A 149 8.84 18.94 24.24
CA GLY A 149 7.85 19.44 23.28
C GLY A 149 7.80 18.68 21.94
N GLU A 150 8.65 17.68 21.73
CA GLU A 150 8.49 16.77 20.60
C GLU A 150 7.19 15.95 20.73
N ILE A 151 6.68 15.48 19.61
CA ILE A 151 5.45 14.68 19.60
C ILE A 151 5.76 13.24 19.98
N ALA A 152 5.05 12.68 20.98
CA ALA A 152 4.98 11.26 21.23
C ALA A 152 3.59 10.73 20.82
N GLY A 153 3.52 9.70 19.97
CA GLY A 153 2.25 9.08 19.58
C GLY A 153 1.98 9.10 18.09
N SER A 154 0.71 9.18 17.70
CA SER A 154 0.32 9.12 16.29
C SER A 154 -0.56 10.29 15.87
N ILE A 155 -0.36 10.79 14.64
CA ILE A 155 -1.20 11.84 14.05
C ILE A 155 -1.68 11.37 12.67
N GLY A 156 -3.01 11.40 12.47
CA GLY A 156 -3.65 11.00 11.21
C GLY A 156 -3.65 9.50 10.92
N LEU A 157 -3.32 8.66 11.93
CA LEU A 157 -3.29 7.20 11.81
C LEU A 157 -4.46 6.51 12.55
N ALA A 158 -5.27 7.27 13.26
CA ALA A 158 -6.34 6.75 14.13
C ALA A 158 -5.84 5.72 15.18
N LEU A 159 -4.53 5.73 15.52
CA LEU A 159 -3.99 4.85 16.55
C LEU A 159 -4.18 5.51 17.92
N ARG A 160 -4.82 4.78 18.83
CA ARG A 160 -4.95 5.20 20.23
C ARG A 160 -3.64 5.05 20.98
N THR A 161 -3.41 5.88 21.97
CA THR A 161 -2.45 5.61 23.05
C THR A 161 -3.08 4.67 24.05
N GLU A 162 -2.34 3.68 24.56
CA GLU A 162 -2.78 2.70 25.56
C GLU A 162 -2.09 2.93 26.91
N ALA A 163 -0.84 3.40 26.89
CA ALA A 163 -0.06 3.76 28.07
C ALA A 163 0.97 4.84 27.74
N ILE A 164 1.47 5.49 28.79
CA ILE A 164 2.52 6.50 28.73
C ILE A 164 3.56 6.28 29.82
N GLN A 165 4.81 6.60 29.52
CA GLN A 165 5.90 6.74 30.50
C GLN A 165 6.48 8.14 30.36
N ILE A 166 6.78 8.77 31.50
CA ILE A 166 7.35 10.12 31.56
C ILE A 166 8.51 10.11 32.57
N LYS A 167 9.62 10.77 32.25
CA LYS A 167 10.75 10.90 33.16
C LYS A 167 11.47 12.25 33.01
N LEU A 168 12.11 12.66 34.08
CA LEU A 168 13.04 13.78 34.10
C LEU A 168 14.48 13.30 34.11
N VAL A 169 15.35 14.05 33.46
CA VAL A 169 16.81 13.86 33.55
C VAL A 169 17.49 15.22 33.70
N ILE A 170 18.68 15.24 34.27
CA ILE A 170 19.52 16.45 34.31
C ILE A 170 19.83 16.88 32.86
N LYS A 171 19.78 18.16 32.59
CA LYS A 171 20.03 18.74 31.28
C LYS A 171 21.32 18.21 30.65
N GLY A 172 21.19 17.75 29.38
CA GLY A 172 22.32 17.20 28.64
C GLY A 172 22.69 15.76 28.95
N SER A 173 21.99 15.08 29.87
CA SER A 173 22.18 13.65 30.10
C SER A 173 21.87 12.86 28.83
N GLN A 174 22.72 11.89 28.50
CA GLN A 174 22.48 10.99 27.39
C GLN A 174 21.55 9.84 27.82
N ILE A 175 20.44 9.66 27.09
CA ILE A 175 19.59 8.49 27.23
C ILE A 175 19.45 7.83 25.86
N SER A 176 19.21 6.52 25.83
CA SER A 176 18.85 5.83 24.61
C SER A 176 17.47 6.31 24.13
N THR A 177 17.40 6.81 22.90
CA THR A 177 16.17 7.28 22.25
C THR A 177 15.82 6.39 21.06
N GLU A 178 16.09 5.10 21.14
CA GLU A 178 15.80 4.16 20.06
C GLU A 178 14.34 4.24 19.61
N GLY A 179 14.14 4.16 18.29
CA GLY A 179 12.84 4.23 17.63
C GLY A 179 12.32 5.66 17.39
N LEU A 180 11.24 5.75 16.64
CA LEU A 180 10.56 7.01 16.37
C LEU A 180 9.64 7.37 17.55
N PRO A 181 9.67 8.59 18.05
CA PRO A 181 8.77 9.03 19.11
C PRO A 181 7.33 9.21 18.61
N SER A 182 7.16 9.51 17.32
CA SER A 182 5.85 9.72 16.73
C SER A 182 5.73 9.12 15.35
N LEU A 183 4.49 8.80 14.97
CA LEU A 183 4.09 8.30 13.67
C LEU A 183 3.12 9.29 13.05
N THR A 184 3.38 9.71 11.81
CA THR A 184 2.48 10.56 11.04
C THR A 184 2.00 9.85 9.80
N LYS A 185 0.78 10.15 9.35
CA LYS A 185 0.27 9.56 8.13
C LYS A 185 1.20 9.91 6.96
N PRO A 186 1.68 8.93 6.20
CA PRO A 186 2.49 9.17 5.02
C PRO A 186 1.71 9.93 3.95
N THR A 187 2.41 10.74 3.16
CA THR A 187 1.85 11.42 2.00
C THR A 187 1.96 10.51 0.78
N LEU A 188 0.84 10.21 0.16
CA LEU A 188 0.74 9.44 -1.08
C LEU A 188 0.37 10.39 -2.23
N THR A 189 1.22 10.46 -3.24
CA THR A 189 0.95 11.19 -4.50
C THR A 189 1.33 10.34 -5.69
N TYR A 190 0.67 10.54 -6.82
CA TYR A 190 0.95 9.76 -8.03
C TYR A 190 0.64 10.55 -9.30
N SER A 191 1.36 10.22 -10.36
CA SER A 191 1.23 10.86 -11.67
C SER A 191 1.18 9.81 -12.76
N SER A 192 0.43 10.07 -13.81
CA SER A 192 0.34 9.24 -15.01
C SER A 192 0.93 9.95 -16.22
N HIS A 193 1.59 9.19 -17.09
CA HIS A 193 1.92 9.59 -18.46
C HIS A 193 0.76 9.21 -19.36
N VAL A 194 0.16 10.19 -20.01
CA VAL A 194 -1.03 10.02 -20.86
C VAL A 194 -0.68 10.33 -22.29
N GLN A 195 -1.24 9.56 -23.20
CA GLN A 195 -1.11 9.76 -24.66
C GLN A 195 -1.34 11.22 -25.05
N ASP A 196 -0.43 11.79 -25.85
CA ASP A 196 -0.44 13.16 -26.40
C ASP A 196 -0.39 14.28 -25.34
N MET A 197 -0.32 13.94 -24.05
CA MET A 197 -0.26 14.89 -22.93
C MET A 197 1.04 14.80 -22.13
N GLY A 198 1.72 13.66 -22.16
CA GLY A 198 2.90 13.42 -21.35
C GLY A 198 2.60 13.21 -19.86
N TRP A 199 3.57 13.51 -19.01
CA TRP A 199 3.41 13.42 -17.55
C TRP A 199 2.48 14.52 -17.04
N MET A 200 1.42 14.10 -16.36
CA MET A 200 0.50 14.99 -15.68
C MET A 200 1.06 15.42 -14.32
N SER A 201 0.48 16.48 -13.74
CA SER A 201 0.78 16.86 -12.35
C SER A 201 0.47 15.72 -11.40
N TYR A 202 1.22 15.64 -10.29
CA TYR A 202 0.92 14.67 -9.24
C TYR A 202 -0.46 14.92 -8.64
N ALA A 203 -1.26 13.88 -8.59
CA ALA A 203 -2.54 13.85 -7.90
C ALA A 203 -2.32 13.41 -6.45
N ASP A 204 -3.07 13.99 -5.53
CA ASP A 204 -3.10 13.58 -4.13
C ASP A 204 -3.88 12.27 -3.94
N GLU A 205 -3.68 11.64 -2.79
CA GLU A 205 -4.38 10.45 -2.36
C GLU A 205 -5.90 10.52 -2.61
N GLY A 206 -6.44 9.52 -3.30
CA GLY A 206 -7.85 9.41 -3.64
C GLY A 206 -8.33 10.35 -4.74
N LYS A 207 -7.43 11.06 -5.40
CA LYS A 207 -7.72 11.87 -6.59
C LYS A 207 -7.30 11.13 -7.85
N MET A 208 -8.00 11.37 -8.93
CA MET A 208 -7.70 10.75 -10.22
C MET A 208 -6.39 11.27 -10.82
N ALA A 209 -5.52 10.34 -11.27
CA ALA A 209 -4.42 10.63 -12.19
C ALA A 209 -4.69 9.97 -13.53
N GLY A 210 -4.69 10.74 -14.61
CA GLY A 210 -5.08 10.30 -15.95
C GLY A 210 -6.27 11.07 -16.48
N THR A 211 -6.97 10.49 -17.44
CA THR A 211 -8.15 11.10 -18.08
C THR A 211 -9.32 10.13 -18.09
N THR A 212 -10.54 10.65 -18.12
CA THR A 212 -11.75 9.86 -18.36
C THR A 212 -12.52 10.44 -19.53
N ASN A 213 -13.25 9.61 -20.28
CA ASN A 213 -14.08 10.01 -21.43
C ASN A 213 -13.32 10.69 -22.59
N GLN A 214 -11.98 10.61 -22.62
CA GLN A 214 -11.14 11.18 -23.68
C GLN A 214 -10.53 10.10 -24.59
N LYS A 215 -10.73 8.83 -24.26
CA LYS A 215 -10.15 7.68 -24.98
C LYS A 215 -8.61 7.76 -25.10
N LYS A 216 -7.96 8.43 -24.16
CA LYS A 216 -6.50 8.56 -24.09
C LYS A 216 -5.93 7.50 -23.15
N ARG A 217 -5.04 6.68 -23.68
CA ARG A 217 -4.40 5.62 -22.87
C ARG A 217 -3.42 6.20 -21.87
N MET A 218 -3.34 5.58 -20.73
CA MET A 218 -2.26 5.74 -19.76
C MET A 218 -1.11 4.81 -20.18
N GLU A 219 0.10 5.36 -20.32
CA GLU A 219 1.29 4.65 -20.79
C GLU A 219 2.29 4.32 -19.69
N ALA A 220 2.39 5.18 -18.68
CA ALA A 220 3.24 4.97 -17.52
C ALA A 220 2.64 5.62 -16.26
N VAL A 221 3.12 5.19 -15.10
CA VAL A 221 2.74 5.74 -13.79
C VAL A 221 3.97 5.89 -12.90
N LYS A 222 3.97 6.93 -12.06
CA LYS A 222 4.89 7.11 -10.94
C LYS A 222 4.07 7.28 -9.68
N ILE A 223 4.39 6.52 -8.64
CA ILE A 223 3.70 6.57 -7.35
C ILE A 223 4.74 6.91 -6.29
N LYS A 224 4.53 8.00 -5.57
CA LYS A 224 5.42 8.49 -4.54
C LYS A 224 4.74 8.36 -3.19
N LEU A 225 5.38 7.63 -2.29
CA LEU A 225 5.00 7.52 -0.90
C LEU A 225 6.10 8.13 -0.04
N SER A 226 5.77 9.14 0.77
CA SER A 226 6.68 9.58 1.82
C SER A 226 6.74 8.50 2.89
N ASP A 227 7.89 8.33 3.49
CA ASP A 227 8.04 7.40 4.60
C ASP A 227 7.90 8.10 5.96
N PHE A 228 7.72 7.31 7.01
CA PHE A 228 7.79 7.78 8.39
C PHE A 228 8.93 7.11 9.17
N ASP A 229 9.76 6.29 8.51
CA ASP A 229 10.91 5.62 9.13
C ASP A 229 12.15 5.52 8.21
N GLY A 230 12.21 6.31 7.14
CA GLY A 230 13.32 6.32 6.18
C GLY A 230 13.23 5.21 5.11
N ASN A 231 12.15 4.46 5.03
CA ASN A 231 11.98 3.36 4.07
C ASN A 231 10.57 3.39 3.47
N SER A 232 10.42 3.97 2.28
CA SER A 232 9.12 4.27 1.65
C SER A 232 8.17 3.06 1.52
N GLY A 233 8.70 1.84 1.60
CA GLY A 233 7.90 0.63 1.71
C GLY A 233 6.87 0.39 0.62
N LEU A 234 6.99 1.04 -0.53
CA LEU A 234 6.07 0.91 -1.66
C LEU A 234 6.77 0.26 -2.84
N THR A 235 6.15 -0.77 -3.39
CA THR A 235 6.54 -1.36 -4.68
C THR A 235 5.32 -1.50 -5.58
N TYR A 236 5.52 -1.40 -6.89
CA TYR A 236 4.46 -1.57 -7.88
C TYR A 236 5.00 -2.02 -9.22
N ARG A 237 4.13 -2.60 -10.03
CA ARG A 237 4.42 -3.00 -11.41
C ARG A 237 3.19 -2.85 -12.29
N THR A 238 3.40 -2.74 -13.60
CA THR A 238 2.32 -2.65 -14.58
C THR A 238 2.38 -3.80 -15.58
N HIS A 239 1.20 -4.22 -16.02
CA HIS A 239 1.02 -5.01 -17.22
C HIS A 239 0.84 -4.05 -18.41
N VAL A 240 1.69 -4.17 -19.41
CA VAL A 240 1.66 -3.32 -20.61
C VAL A 240 1.27 -4.17 -21.81
N SER A 241 0.37 -3.64 -22.62
CA SER A 241 -0.09 -4.33 -23.84
C SER A 241 1.08 -4.75 -24.72
N ASP A 242 1.06 -5.98 -25.24
CA ASP A 242 2.11 -6.61 -26.05
C ASP A 242 3.50 -6.71 -25.38
N VAL A 243 3.61 -6.47 -24.08
CA VAL A 243 4.85 -6.63 -23.28
C VAL A 243 4.64 -7.59 -22.13
N GLY A 244 3.46 -7.53 -21.49
CA GLY A 244 3.15 -8.30 -20.29
C GLY A 244 3.55 -7.57 -19.01
N TRP A 245 3.65 -8.32 -17.90
CA TRP A 245 4.06 -7.81 -16.62
C TRP A 245 5.52 -7.36 -16.64
N GLN A 246 5.74 -6.11 -16.24
CA GLN A 246 7.07 -5.57 -16.03
C GLN A 246 7.63 -5.93 -14.64
N ASN A 247 8.91 -5.65 -14.42
CA ASN A 247 9.51 -5.81 -13.11
C ASN A 247 8.89 -4.86 -12.09
N TRP A 248 8.94 -5.27 -10.81
CA TRP A 248 8.59 -4.41 -9.70
C TRP A 248 9.56 -3.22 -9.60
N VAL A 249 9.02 -2.04 -9.37
CA VAL A 249 9.76 -0.80 -9.15
C VAL A 249 9.42 -0.22 -7.78
N SER A 250 10.30 0.62 -7.25
CA SER A 250 10.17 1.28 -5.94
C SER A 250 9.46 2.63 -6.06
N SER A 251 9.17 3.23 -4.91
CA SER A 251 8.54 4.57 -4.82
C SER A 251 9.21 5.58 -5.73
N ASN A 252 8.40 6.32 -6.50
CA ASN A 252 8.79 7.36 -7.45
C ASN A 252 9.55 6.88 -8.72
N GLU A 253 9.77 5.58 -8.90
CA GLU A 253 10.29 5.04 -10.15
C GLU A 253 9.16 4.89 -11.19
N ARG A 254 9.50 4.82 -12.47
CA ARG A 254 8.52 4.65 -13.54
C ARG A 254 8.14 3.18 -13.72
N ALA A 255 6.84 2.87 -13.70
CA ALA A 255 6.28 1.64 -14.25
C ALA A 255 5.48 1.97 -15.51
N GLY A 256 5.62 1.15 -16.56
CA GLY A 256 5.04 1.39 -17.88
C GLY A 256 6.07 1.81 -18.92
N THR A 257 5.60 2.34 -20.04
CA THR A 257 6.44 2.73 -21.19
C THR A 257 6.19 4.18 -21.56
N GLU A 258 7.17 4.83 -22.16
CA GLU A 258 7.04 6.16 -22.75
C GLU A 258 7.39 6.12 -24.24
N GLY A 259 6.59 6.78 -25.07
CA GLY A 259 6.86 6.92 -26.49
C GLY A 259 6.75 5.63 -27.32
N GLN A 260 6.20 4.56 -26.75
CA GLN A 260 6.04 3.27 -27.42
C GLN A 260 4.61 3.00 -27.89
N ASN A 261 3.70 3.92 -27.63
CA ASN A 261 2.26 3.79 -27.97
C ASN A 261 1.60 2.54 -27.36
N LYS A 262 2.08 2.08 -26.19
CA LYS A 262 1.59 0.90 -25.50
C LYS A 262 0.83 1.28 -24.23
N PRO A 263 -0.45 0.92 -24.10
CA PRO A 263 -1.22 1.21 -22.91
C PRO A 263 -0.79 0.34 -21.73
N ILE A 264 -0.90 0.87 -20.53
CA ILE A 264 -1.06 0.07 -19.32
C ILE A 264 -2.44 -0.57 -19.38
N GLU A 265 -2.50 -1.88 -19.11
CA GLU A 265 -3.73 -2.65 -19.00
C GLU A 265 -4.07 -2.94 -17.54
N ALA A 266 -3.08 -3.30 -16.73
CA ALA A 266 -3.25 -3.60 -15.31
C ALA A 266 -2.08 -3.08 -14.46
N ILE A 267 -2.32 -3.01 -13.16
CA ILE A 267 -1.33 -2.61 -12.15
C ILE A 267 -1.46 -3.47 -10.89
N GLU A 268 -0.34 -3.71 -10.24
CA GLU A 268 -0.26 -4.26 -8.89
C GLU A 268 0.57 -3.33 -8.02
N ILE A 269 0.10 -3.05 -6.80
CA ILE A 269 0.76 -2.15 -5.84
C ILE A 269 0.80 -2.84 -4.48
N SER A 270 1.97 -2.86 -3.86
CA SER A 270 2.18 -3.52 -2.58
C SER A 270 2.92 -2.61 -1.60
N LEU A 271 2.57 -2.73 -0.33
CA LEU A 271 3.30 -2.11 0.78
C LEU A 271 4.25 -3.13 1.40
N SER A 272 5.46 -2.70 1.75
CA SER A 272 6.40 -3.52 2.48
C SER A 272 6.20 -3.43 3.99
N ARG A 273 6.91 -4.29 4.73
CA ARG A 273 6.78 -4.61 6.16
C ARG A 273 6.22 -3.51 7.06
N THR A 274 6.93 -2.40 7.21
CA THR A 274 6.56 -1.35 8.16
C THR A 274 5.25 -0.67 7.79
N MET A 275 5.07 -0.35 6.51
CA MET A 275 3.85 0.30 6.02
C MET A 275 2.64 -0.63 6.05
N SER A 276 2.84 -1.91 5.71
CA SER A 276 1.77 -2.91 5.74
C SER A 276 1.26 -3.26 7.15
N ASP A 277 2.00 -2.90 8.21
CA ASP A 277 1.53 -3.06 9.58
C ASP A 277 0.46 -2.03 9.95
N PHE A 278 0.46 -0.87 9.30
CA PHE A 278 -0.44 0.26 9.60
C PHE A 278 -1.50 0.51 8.55
N PHE A 279 -1.20 0.21 7.28
CA PHE A 279 -2.07 0.54 6.16
C PHE A 279 -2.34 -0.65 5.26
N ASP A 280 -3.51 -0.63 4.67
CA ASP A 280 -3.83 -1.31 3.44
C ASP A 280 -3.78 -0.29 2.29
N ILE A 281 -3.20 -0.66 1.15
CA ILE A 281 -3.23 0.17 -0.05
C ILE A 281 -4.33 -0.33 -0.98
N TYR A 282 -5.25 0.58 -1.34
CA TYR A 282 -6.33 0.31 -2.29
C TYR A 282 -6.09 1.12 -3.55
N TYR A 283 -6.36 0.51 -4.69
CA TYR A 283 -6.22 1.16 -6.00
C TYR A 283 -7.22 0.61 -6.99
N ARG A 284 -7.64 1.46 -7.93
CA ARG A 284 -8.55 1.08 -9.00
C ARG A 284 -8.19 1.78 -10.29
N MET A 285 -8.60 1.19 -11.41
CA MET A 285 -8.36 1.74 -12.74
C MET A 285 -9.67 2.11 -13.44
N HIS A 286 -9.63 3.21 -14.17
CA HIS A 286 -10.64 3.54 -15.18
C HIS A 286 -10.21 2.88 -16.50
N VAL A 287 -11.06 2.01 -17.01
CA VAL A 287 -10.77 1.20 -18.19
C VAL A 287 -11.69 1.64 -19.33
N SER A 288 -11.16 1.74 -20.54
CA SER A 288 -11.91 2.13 -21.72
C SER A 288 -13.14 1.24 -21.92
N ASN A 289 -14.28 1.86 -22.17
CA ASN A 289 -15.60 1.22 -22.35
C ASN A 289 -16.17 0.48 -21.12
N MET A 290 -15.43 0.38 -20.01
CA MET A 290 -15.90 -0.27 -18.77
C MET A 290 -16.09 0.76 -17.63
N GLY A 291 -15.41 1.92 -17.71
CA GLY A 291 -15.43 2.90 -16.63
C GLY A 291 -14.54 2.51 -15.46
N TRP A 292 -14.86 2.99 -14.25
CA TRP A 292 -14.15 2.63 -13.03
C TRP A 292 -14.45 1.20 -12.62
N LEU A 293 -13.41 0.37 -12.51
CA LEU A 293 -13.51 -0.94 -11.87
C LEU A 293 -13.54 -0.80 -10.33
N GLY A 294 -13.78 -1.90 -9.65
CA GLY A 294 -13.67 -1.97 -8.19
C GLY A 294 -12.23 -1.80 -7.70
N TRP A 295 -12.06 -1.70 -6.37
CA TRP A 295 -10.76 -1.51 -5.74
C TRP A 295 -10.02 -2.83 -5.51
N ALA A 296 -8.81 -2.94 -6.03
CA ALA A 296 -7.82 -3.94 -5.66
C ALA A 296 -7.14 -3.55 -4.34
N LYS A 297 -6.57 -4.53 -3.64
CA LYS A 297 -5.94 -4.36 -2.32
C LYS A 297 -4.59 -5.08 -2.28
N ASN A 298 -3.53 -4.42 -1.76
CA ASN A 298 -2.28 -5.06 -1.30
C ASN A 298 -1.69 -6.11 -2.25
N GLY A 299 -1.37 -5.73 -3.48
CA GLY A 299 -0.77 -6.62 -4.47
C GLY A 299 -1.78 -7.38 -5.35
N GLU A 300 -3.08 -7.24 -5.13
CA GLU A 300 -4.09 -7.74 -6.06
C GLU A 300 -4.01 -6.99 -7.40
N THR A 301 -4.37 -7.63 -8.48
CA THR A 301 -4.40 -7.00 -9.79
C THR A 301 -5.59 -6.05 -9.92
N ALA A 302 -5.35 -4.81 -10.40
CA ALA A 302 -6.40 -3.89 -10.85
C ALA A 302 -6.27 -3.64 -12.35
N GLY A 303 -7.39 -3.57 -13.08
CA GLY A 303 -7.41 -3.33 -14.52
C GLY A 303 -7.85 -4.54 -15.33
N THR A 304 -7.26 -4.71 -16.51
CA THR A 304 -7.59 -5.81 -17.43
C THR A 304 -6.32 -6.50 -17.92
N ILE A 305 -6.43 -7.76 -18.33
CA ILE A 305 -5.38 -8.43 -19.10
C ILE A 305 -6.05 -9.06 -20.32
N GLY A 306 -5.41 -8.91 -21.48
CA GLY A 306 -5.95 -9.37 -22.76
C GLY A 306 -6.94 -8.40 -23.38
N GLY A 307 -7.28 -8.64 -24.66
CA GLY A 307 -8.19 -7.77 -25.40
C GLY A 307 -7.67 -6.37 -25.71
N ARG A 308 -6.41 -6.05 -25.36
CA ARG A 308 -5.77 -4.74 -25.58
C ARG A 308 -6.62 -3.58 -25.09
N ILE A 309 -7.29 -3.78 -23.94
CA ILE A 309 -8.18 -2.77 -23.37
C ILE A 309 -7.34 -1.81 -22.52
N GLN A 310 -7.24 -0.56 -22.97
CA GLN A 310 -6.43 0.46 -22.32
C GLN A 310 -7.02 0.93 -20.99
N SER A 311 -6.17 1.14 -20.00
CA SER A 311 -6.49 1.95 -18.84
C SER A 311 -6.27 3.43 -19.16
N GLU A 312 -7.14 4.28 -18.64
CA GLU A 312 -7.17 5.72 -18.91
C GLU A 312 -6.84 6.56 -17.69
N ALA A 313 -7.14 6.06 -16.48
CA ALA A 313 -6.84 6.72 -15.20
C ALA A 313 -6.69 5.72 -14.06
N ILE A 314 -6.11 6.21 -12.97
CA ILE A 314 -5.91 5.47 -11.72
C ILE A 314 -6.30 6.33 -10.51
N GLU A 315 -6.83 5.70 -9.47
CA GLU A 315 -6.98 6.24 -8.13
C GLU A 315 -6.34 5.31 -7.11
N ILE A 316 -5.65 5.88 -6.10
CA ILE A 316 -4.93 5.13 -5.06
C ILE A 316 -5.22 5.73 -3.69
N LYS A 317 -5.43 4.88 -2.67
CA LYS A 317 -5.70 5.29 -1.29
C LYS A 317 -4.89 4.46 -0.29
N LEU A 318 -4.44 5.11 0.78
CA LEU A 318 -3.96 4.47 2.00
C LEU A 318 -5.08 4.45 3.03
N VAL A 319 -5.48 3.28 3.45
CA VAL A 319 -6.54 3.09 4.45
C VAL A 319 -5.91 2.48 5.70
N PRO A 320 -6.17 3.00 6.91
CA PRO A 320 -5.67 2.38 8.13
C PRO A 320 -6.05 0.90 8.18
N ARG A 321 -5.09 0.06 8.57
CA ARG A 321 -5.29 -1.39 8.63
C ARG A 321 -6.46 -1.73 9.54
N ASN A 322 -7.22 -2.75 9.17
CA ASN A 322 -8.45 -3.20 9.85
C ASN A 322 -9.63 -2.21 9.80
N SER A 323 -9.53 -1.13 9.02
CA SER A 323 -10.68 -0.29 8.72
C SER A 323 -11.58 -0.96 7.67
N THR A 324 -12.89 -0.73 7.77
CA THR A 324 -13.82 -1.12 6.72
C THR A 324 -13.64 -0.22 5.49
N PHE A 325 -13.58 -0.83 4.31
CA PHE A 325 -13.49 -0.11 3.04
C PHE A 325 -14.38 -0.78 2.01
N ASP A 326 -15.31 -0.02 1.42
CA ASP A 326 -16.14 -0.52 0.32
C ASP A 326 -15.30 -0.59 -0.95
N ARG A 327 -15.11 -1.79 -1.45
CA ARG A 327 -14.32 -2.08 -2.65
C ARG A 327 -15.10 -1.90 -3.95
N GLY A 328 -16.41 -1.74 -3.88
CA GLY A 328 -17.28 -1.69 -5.06
C GLY A 328 -17.27 -3.00 -5.85
N GLY A 329 -17.33 -2.93 -7.18
CA GLY A 329 -17.36 -4.10 -8.07
C GLY A 329 -16.04 -4.87 -8.14
N VAL A 330 -15.84 -5.62 -9.25
CA VAL A 330 -14.61 -6.37 -9.49
C VAL A 330 -13.46 -5.41 -9.84
N ALA A 331 -12.28 -5.67 -9.25
CA ALA A 331 -11.08 -4.87 -9.48
C ALA A 331 -10.34 -5.25 -10.77
N PHE A 332 -10.49 -6.50 -11.21
CA PHE A 332 -9.76 -7.08 -12.32
C PHE A 332 -10.68 -7.86 -13.25
N VAL A 333 -10.45 -7.72 -14.55
CA VAL A 333 -11.15 -8.48 -15.61
C VAL A 333 -10.10 -9.12 -16.52
N ASP A 334 -10.09 -10.45 -16.55
CA ASP A 334 -9.35 -11.18 -17.59
C ASP A 334 -10.17 -11.16 -18.89
N ALA A 335 -9.84 -10.20 -19.75
CA ALA A 335 -10.57 -10.00 -21.01
C ALA A 335 -10.27 -11.09 -22.04
N THR A 336 -9.16 -11.83 -21.89
CA THR A 336 -8.88 -13.00 -22.75
C THR A 336 -9.83 -14.13 -22.42
N ILE A 337 -10.01 -14.44 -21.16
CA ILE A 337 -10.98 -15.46 -20.70
C ILE A 337 -12.39 -15.05 -21.12
N THR A 338 -12.78 -13.80 -20.86
CA THR A 338 -14.10 -13.28 -21.21
C THR A 338 -14.37 -13.35 -22.72
N ILE A 339 -13.40 -12.98 -23.57
CA ILE A 339 -13.54 -13.09 -25.03
C ILE A 339 -13.64 -14.55 -25.45
N ARG A 340 -12.80 -15.43 -24.91
CA ARG A 340 -12.83 -16.87 -25.16
C ARG A 340 -14.14 -17.51 -24.73
N ASP A 341 -14.60 -17.22 -23.53
CA ASP A 341 -15.87 -17.72 -23.02
C ASP A 341 -17.04 -17.27 -23.93
N ARG A 342 -17.05 -16.02 -24.36
CA ARG A 342 -18.08 -15.53 -25.29
C ARG A 342 -18.04 -16.20 -26.66
N ILE A 343 -16.87 -16.56 -27.18
CA ILE A 343 -16.77 -17.38 -28.41
C ILE A 343 -17.36 -18.77 -28.19
N VAL A 344 -17.02 -19.39 -27.06
CA VAL A 344 -17.55 -20.71 -26.67
C VAL A 344 -19.06 -20.66 -26.46
N ASP A 345 -19.55 -19.65 -25.75
CA ASP A 345 -20.99 -19.44 -25.53
C ASP A 345 -21.73 -19.21 -26.86
N ALA A 346 -21.15 -18.41 -27.75
CA ALA A 346 -21.69 -18.24 -29.09
C ALA A 346 -21.82 -19.59 -29.83
N ALA A 347 -20.79 -20.42 -29.74
CA ALA A 347 -20.84 -21.77 -30.35
C ALA A 347 -21.90 -22.67 -29.70
N HIS A 348 -21.99 -22.68 -28.37
CA HIS A 348 -23.03 -23.41 -27.64
C HIS A 348 -24.45 -22.97 -28.01
N SER A 349 -24.65 -21.65 -28.21
CA SER A 349 -25.97 -21.14 -28.60
C SER A 349 -26.45 -21.57 -29.98
N ARG A 350 -25.59 -22.19 -30.79
CA ARG A 350 -25.89 -22.70 -32.14
C ARG A 350 -26.03 -24.22 -32.21
N LEU A 351 -25.93 -24.93 -31.11
CA LEU A 351 -26.17 -26.38 -31.10
C LEU A 351 -27.55 -26.71 -31.71
N GLY A 352 -27.58 -27.72 -32.53
CA GLY A 352 -28.80 -28.14 -33.22
C GLY A 352 -29.13 -27.39 -34.51
N CYS A 353 -28.43 -26.30 -34.84
CA CYS A 353 -28.61 -25.59 -36.12
C CYS A 353 -28.22 -26.50 -37.30
N PRO A 354 -29.02 -26.57 -38.39
CA PRO A 354 -28.73 -27.42 -39.54
C PRO A 354 -27.41 -27.04 -40.25
N TYR A 355 -26.69 -28.06 -40.70
CA TYR A 355 -25.60 -27.84 -41.64
C TYR A 355 -26.12 -27.47 -43.01
N VAL A 356 -25.64 -26.40 -43.60
CA VAL A 356 -25.87 -26.02 -45.02
C VAL A 356 -24.53 -25.58 -45.59
N TRP A 357 -24.15 -26.15 -46.76
CA TRP A 357 -22.92 -25.73 -47.44
C TRP A 357 -22.98 -24.21 -47.79
N GLY A 358 -21.94 -23.47 -47.45
CA GLY A 358 -21.92 -22.00 -47.58
C GLY A 358 -22.70 -21.25 -46.49
N GLY A 359 -23.34 -21.95 -45.55
CA GLY A 359 -24.06 -21.36 -44.43
C GLY A 359 -23.14 -20.52 -43.54
N ASN A 360 -23.58 -19.33 -43.13
CA ASN A 360 -22.79 -18.35 -42.39
C ASN A 360 -23.56 -17.75 -41.18
N GLY A 361 -24.63 -18.45 -40.78
CA GLY A 361 -25.47 -18.06 -39.63
C GLY A 361 -26.56 -17.02 -39.98
N PRO A 362 -27.41 -16.69 -39.00
CA PRO A 362 -27.44 -17.21 -37.63
C PRO A 362 -28.11 -18.57 -37.47
N ASN A 363 -28.83 -19.07 -38.44
CA ASN A 363 -29.72 -20.25 -38.34
C ASN A 363 -29.16 -21.49 -39.03
N THR A 364 -28.25 -21.37 -40.00
CA THR A 364 -27.60 -22.47 -40.70
C THR A 364 -26.12 -22.18 -40.90
N PHE A 365 -25.30 -23.25 -40.86
CA PHE A 365 -23.86 -23.14 -40.88
C PHE A 365 -23.18 -24.21 -41.72
N ASP A 366 -22.07 -23.87 -42.38
CA ASP A 366 -21.00 -24.84 -42.63
C ASP A 366 -19.92 -24.73 -41.53
N CYS A 367 -18.89 -25.56 -41.59
CA CYS A 367 -17.89 -25.62 -40.53
C CYS A 367 -17.15 -24.30 -40.29
N SER A 368 -16.70 -23.63 -41.32
CA SER A 368 -15.97 -22.35 -41.24
C SER A 368 -16.91 -21.14 -41.03
N GLY A 369 -18.14 -21.22 -41.52
CA GLY A 369 -19.18 -20.23 -41.27
C GLY A 369 -19.60 -20.15 -39.81
N LEU A 370 -19.69 -21.30 -39.12
CA LEU A 370 -19.92 -21.34 -37.68
C LEU A 370 -18.79 -20.63 -36.92
N VAL A 371 -17.53 -21.00 -37.20
CA VAL A 371 -16.37 -20.40 -36.56
C VAL A 371 -16.33 -18.89 -36.79
N LYS A 372 -16.53 -18.46 -38.05
CA LYS A 372 -16.57 -17.01 -38.38
C LYS A 372 -17.69 -16.28 -37.65
N TRP A 373 -18.86 -16.88 -37.57
CA TRP A 373 -19.99 -16.27 -36.87
C TRP A 373 -19.72 -16.10 -35.37
N CYS A 374 -19.15 -17.12 -34.70
CA CYS A 374 -18.81 -17.05 -33.28
C CYS A 374 -17.78 -15.95 -32.97
N TYR A 375 -16.74 -15.84 -33.79
CA TYR A 375 -15.74 -14.78 -33.63
C TYR A 375 -16.32 -13.37 -33.88
N ALA A 376 -17.25 -13.24 -34.84
CA ALA A 376 -17.94 -11.97 -35.08
C ALA A 376 -18.79 -11.52 -33.88
N GLN A 377 -19.31 -12.43 -33.02
CA GLN A 377 -20.06 -12.07 -31.83
C GLN A 377 -19.19 -11.33 -30.78
N VAL A 378 -17.88 -11.46 -30.89
CA VAL A 378 -16.92 -10.75 -30.02
C VAL A 378 -16.16 -9.63 -30.75
N GLY A 379 -16.59 -9.30 -31.98
CA GLY A 379 -15.99 -8.21 -32.77
C GLY A 379 -14.72 -8.60 -33.52
N ILE A 380 -14.33 -9.88 -33.51
CA ILE A 380 -13.14 -10.37 -34.21
C ILE A 380 -13.51 -10.81 -35.63
N SER A 381 -12.83 -10.23 -36.63
CA SER A 381 -13.00 -10.61 -38.02
C SER A 381 -11.99 -11.68 -38.44
N ILE A 382 -12.48 -12.81 -38.91
CA ILE A 382 -11.64 -13.92 -39.39
C ILE A 382 -11.97 -14.32 -40.83
N PRO A 383 -11.07 -15.01 -41.55
CA PRO A 383 -11.31 -15.52 -42.89
C PRO A 383 -12.55 -16.41 -43.00
N ARG A 384 -13.13 -16.49 -44.17
CA ARG A 384 -14.38 -17.24 -44.43
C ARG A 384 -14.17 -18.72 -44.63
N THR A 385 -13.10 -19.12 -45.26
CA THR A 385 -12.93 -20.51 -45.73
C THR A 385 -11.93 -21.30 -44.85
N THR A 386 -12.12 -22.61 -44.82
CA THR A 386 -11.20 -23.52 -44.15
C THR A 386 -9.76 -23.39 -44.70
N GLY A 387 -9.63 -23.15 -46.02
CA GLY A 387 -8.33 -22.95 -46.66
C GLY A 387 -7.60 -21.70 -46.17
N GLU A 388 -8.27 -20.55 -46.04
CA GLU A 388 -7.72 -19.33 -45.51
C GLU A 388 -7.42 -19.42 -44.00
N LEU A 389 -8.28 -20.06 -43.25
CA LEU A 389 -8.09 -20.31 -41.81
C LEU A 389 -6.82 -21.12 -41.50
N LYS A 390 -6.29 -21.87 -42.48
CA LYS A 390 -5.01 -22.60 -42.34
C LYS A 390 -3.85 -21.66 -41.96
N SER A 391 -3.88 -20.44 -42.38
CA SER A 391 -2.81 -19.43 -42.18
C SER A 391 -3.19 -18.30 -41.24
N TYR A 392 -4.39 -18.36 -40.63
CA TYR A 392 -4.89 -17.33 -39.73
C TYR A 392 -4.27 -17.44 -38.34
N GLY A 393 -3.87 -16.30 -37.73
CA GLY A 393 -3.36 -16.24 -36.36
C GLY A 393 -2.08 -17.06 -36.13
N THR A 394 -1.84 -17.41 -34.89
CA THR A 394 -0.69 -18.22 -34.47
C THR A 394 -1.01 -19.71 -34.49
N GLN A 395 -0.14 -20.54 -35.11
CA GLN A 395 -0.25 -22.00 -35.08
C GLN A 395 0.24 -22.55 -33.74
N ILE A 396 -0.56 -23.43 -33.15
CA ILE A 396 -0.21 -24.15 -31.93
C ILE A 396 -0.55 -25.65 -32.09
N SER A 397 0.02 -26.49 -31.25
CA SER A 397 -0.38 -27.91 -31.21
C SER A 397 -1.83 -28.06 -30.70
N VAL A 398 -2.52 -29.12 -31.09
CA VAL A 398 -3.87 -29.40 -30.59
C VAL A 398 -3.87 -29.54 -29.05
N SER A 399 -2.80 -30.06 -28.46
CA SER A 399 -2.66 -30.23 -27.00
C SER A 399 -2.51 -28.90 -26.24
N GLN A 400 -2.13 -27.82 -26.94
CA GLN A 400 -2.00 -26.46 -26.37
C GLN A 400 -3.25 -25.60 -26.62
N ALA A 401 -4.28 -26.17 -27.26
CA ALA A 401 -5.51 -25.44 -27.54
C ALA A 401 -6.21 -25.05 -26.22
N LEU A 402 -6.65 -23.80 -26.16
CA LEU A 402 -7.50 -23.25 -25.11
C LEU A 402 -8.93 -23.07 -25.65
N PRO A 403 -9.96 -23.04 -24.81
CA PRO A 403 -11.32 -22.74 -25.23
C PRO A 403 -11.37 -21.49 -26.11
N GLY A 404 -12.13 -21.56 -27.21
CA GLY A 404 -12.19 -20.50 -28.23
C GLY A 404 -11.18 -20.62 -29.36
N ASP A 405 -10.11 -21.42 -29.25
CA ASP A 405 -9.17 -21.66 -30.35
C ASP A 405 -9.83 -22.50 -31.49
N ILE A 406 -9.38 -22.26 -32.72
CA ILE A 406 -9.88 -22.94 -33.91
C ILE A 406 -9.09 -24.23 -34.13
N LEU A 407 -9.74 -25.38 -34.02
CA LEU A 407 -9.15 -26.64 -34.43
C LEU A 407 -9.22 -26.79 -35.94
N TRP A 408 -8.11 -27.14 -36.59
CA TRP A 408 -7.98 -27.18 -38.03
C TRP A 408 -7.49 -28.55 -38.56
N LYS A 409 -8.13 -29.03 -39.57
CA LYS A 409 -7.65 -30.10 -40.46
C LYS A 409 -8.04 -29.78 -41.92
N SER A 410 -7.47 -30.50 -42.90
CA SER A 410 -7.85 -30.32 -44.30
C SER A 410 -9.35 -30.51 -44.48
N GLY A 411 -10.03 -29.52 -45.02
CA GLY A 411 -11.45 -29.51 -45.33
C GLY A 411 -12.38 -29.28 -44.12
N HIS A 412 -11.87 -29.13 -42.89
CA HIS A 412 -12.75 -28.97 -41.72
C HIS A 412 -12.13 -28.18 -40.57
N VAL A 413 -13.00 -27.45 -39.87
CA VAL A 413 -12.65 -26.66 -38.65
C VAL A 413 -13.73 -26.82 -37.59
N GLY A 414 -13.35 -26.52 -36.33
CA GLY A 414 -14.28 -26.40 -35.21
C GLY A 414 -13.71 -25.51 -34.11
N ILE A 415 -14.53 -25.15 -33.14
CA ILE A 415 -14.14 -24.35 -31.97
C ILE A 415 -13.85 -25.30 -30.81
N TYR A 416 -12.63 -25.25 -30.26
CA TYR A 416 -12.28 -25.96 -29.04
C TYR A 416 -13.01 -25.35 -27.83
N ILE A 417 -13.67 -26.19 -27.01
CA ILE A 417 -14.47 -25.75 -25.86
C ILE A 417 -13.92 -26.26 -24.51
N GLY A 418 -12.71 -26.86 -24.52
CA GLY A 418 -12.12 -27.43 -23.32
C GLY A 418 -12.42 -28.91 -23.15
N ASN A 419 -11.79 -29.55 -22.17
CA ASN A 419 -12.01 -30.96 -21.78
C ASN A 419 -11.94 -31.97 -22.94
N GLY A 420 -11.11 -31.71 -23.96
CA GLY A 420 -10.97 -32.57 -25.14
C GLY A 420 -12.20 -32.55 -26.06
N GLN A 421 -13.04 -31.54 -26.02
CA GLN A 421 -14.26 -31.38 -26.81
C GLN A 421 -14.18 -30.15 -27.73
N TYR A 422 -14.96 -30.19 -28.81
CA TYR A 422 -15.14 -29.07 -29.74
C TYR A 422 -16.55 -29.03 -30.31
N ILE A 423 -16.97 -27.84 -30.75
CA ILE A 423 -18.23 -27.60 -31.45
C ILE A 423 -17.95 -27.37 -32.92
N HIS A 424 -18.71 -28.02 -33.78
CA HIS A 424 -18.60 -27.88 -35.23
C HIS A 424 -19.93 -28.11 -35.96
N ALA A 425 -19.99 -27.66 -37.22
CA ALA A 425 -21.02 -28.06 -38.19
C ALA A 425 -20.39 -29.10 -39.11
N PRO A 426 -20.76 -30.40 -39.00
CA PRO A 426 -20.00 -31.50 -39.61
C PRO A 426 -20.13 -31.60 -41.14
N GLN A 427 -21.35 -31.84 -41.63
CA GLN A 427 -21.66 -32.14 -43.05
C GLN A 427 -23.15 -32.00 -43.35
N THR A 428 -23.51 -32.03 -44.61
CA THR A 428 -24.91 -32.04 -45.09
C THR A 428 -25.71 -33.20 -44.45
N GLY A 429 -26.89 -32.89 -43.94
CA GLY A 429 -27.77 -33.82 -43.26
C GLY A 429 -27.53 -33.93 -41.77
N ASP A 430 -26.55 -33.20 -41.23
CA ASP A 430 -26.22 -33.15 -39.80
C ASP A 430 -26.48 -31.74 -39.23
N VAL A 431 -26.25 -31.58 -37.91
CA VAL A 431 -26.45 -30.33 -37.19
C VAL A 431 -25.17 -29.90 -36.47
N VAL A 432 -25.10 -28.64 -36.04
CA VAL A 432 -24.07 -28.20 -35.11
C VAL A 432 -24.10 -29.00 -33.84
N LYS A 433 -22.99 -29.61 -33.48
CA LYS A 433 -22.88 -30.50 -32.30
C LYS A 433 -21.51 -30.46 -31.61
N ILE A 434 -21.48 -31.06 -30.43
CA ILE A 434 -20.25 -31.31 -29.67
C ILE A 434 -19.69 -32.66 -30.10
N SER A 435 -18.36 -32.70 -30.30
CA SER A 435 -17.64 -33.94 -30.60
C SER A 435 -16.31 -33.99 -29.82
N SER A 436 -15.74 -35.21 -29.68
CA SER A 436 -14.44 -35.41 -29.04
C SER A 436 -13.31 -35.05 -30.01
N VAL A 437 -12.32 -34.30 -29.53
CA VAL A 437 -11.12 -33.96 -30.29
C VAL A 437 -10.36 -35.20 -30.75
N SER A 438 -10.37 -36.29 -29.94
CA SER A 438 -9.72 -37.56 -30.28
C SER A 438 -10.30 -38.20 -31.53
N SER A 439 -11.58 -38.00 -31.83
CA SER A 439 -12.22 -38.49 -33.06
C SER A 439 -12.10 -37.50 -34.24
N GLY A 440 -11.66 -36.26 -33.97
CA GLY A 440 -11.63 -35.17 -34.94
C GLY A 440 -10.47 -35.23 -35.93
N ASN A 441 -9.37 -35.93 -35.60
CA ASN A 441 -8.13 -36.00 -36.38
C ASN A 441 -7.59 -34.62 -36.83
N PHE A 442 -7.59 -33.65 -35.93
CA PHE A 442 -7.08 -32.29 -36.23
C PHE A 442 -5.56 -32.30 -36.32
N THR A 443 -5.02 -31.51 -37.27
CA THR A 443 -3.59 -31.42 -37.54
C THR A 443 -2.89 -30.43 -36.59
N PHE A 444 -3.56 -29.31 -36.28
CA PHE A 444 -3.11 -28.25 -35.39
C PHE A 444 -4.31 -27.38 -34.94
N ALA A 445 -4.04 -26.45 -34.07
CA ALA A 445 -4.99 -25.38 -33.74
C ALA A 445 -4.48 -24.02 -34.19
N ARG A 446 -5.39 -23.10 -34.36
CA ARG A 446 -5.14 -21.67 -34.66
C ARG A 446 -5.66 -20.80 -33.55
N ARG A 447 -4.78 -19.99 -32.98
CA ARG A 447 -5.11 -18.97 -32.00
C ARG A 447 -5.15 -17.61 -32.68
N SER A 448 -6.24 -16.87 -32.52
CA SER A 448 -6.29 -15.50 -32.97
C SER A 448 -5.26 -14.66 -32.22
N ASN A 449 -4.58 -13.73 -32.89
CA ASN A 449 -3.67 -12.78 -32.25
C ASN A 449 -4.44 -11.74 -31.39
N GLU A 450 -5.77 -11.79 -31.41
CA GLU A 450 -6.66 -10.93 -30.62
C GLU A 450 -7.20 -11.62 -29.34
N LEU A 451 -6.74 -12.88 -29.05
CA LEU A 451 -7.10 -13.66 -27.86
C LEU A 451 -5.99 -13.74 -26.82
#